data_ea4e9f7e47b8eb58a4cc67903f431388
#
_entry.id   ea4e9f7e47b8eb58a4cc67903f431388
#
_cell.length_a   1.000
_cell.length_b   1.000
_cell.length_c   1.000
_cell.angle_alpha   90.00
_cell.angle_beta   90.00
_cell.angle_gamma   90.00
#
_symmetry.space_group_name_H-M   'P 1'
#
loop_
_entity.id
_entity.type
_entity.pdbx_description
1 polymer ?
#
loop_
_entity_poly.entity_id
_entity_poly.type
_entity_poly.pdbx_seq_one_letter_code
_entity_poly.pdbx_strand_id
1 'polypeptide(L)'
;AILMLVTLTGCGGGAASGGKTGSGAPVRIATKPMTEQYILGEMLGLLIEQAGYDVEITKGVGGGTSNIQPAMESGEFDLYPEYTSSGWVLVLDHQAEGVDDAEMFTRLQQEYEEKFDMTWVGKYGFNNTFTVAVRGDVAEQYGLETTSDLAGAAGELTFGGNPDYLEREDGVPNLGETYGL
;
A
#
# COMPACT_ATOMS: atom_id res chain seq x y z
N ALA A 1 -28.98 -55.73 -42.10
CA ALA A 1 -27.57 -55.49 -42.32
C ALA A 1 -27.24 -54.07 -41.80
N ILE A 2 -26.61 -54.00 -40.67
CA ILE A 2 -26.19 -52.73 -40.02
C ILE A 2 -24.67 -52.61 -40.21
N LEU A 3 -24.26 -51.60 -40.93
CA LEU A 3 -22.84 -51.26 -41.14
C LEU A 3 -22.35 -50.33 -40.04
N MET A 4 -21.44 -50.82 -39.24
CA MET A 4 -20.82 -50.09 -38.14
C MET A 4 -19.53 -49.40 -38.62
N LEU A 5 -19.52 -48.11 -38.73
CA LEU A 5 -18.36 -47.34 -39.14
C LEU A 5 -17.59 -46.88 -37.85
N VAL A 6 -16.41 -47.45 -37.63
CA VAL A 6 -15.49 -47.07 -36.55
C VAL A 6 -14.57 -45.97 -37.07
N THR A 7 -14.72 -44.76 -36.54
CA THR A 7 -13.77 -43.66 -36.77
C THR A 7 -12.73 -43.65 -35.66
N LEU A 8 -11.48 -43.93 -35.98
CA LEU A 8 -10.31 -43.68 -35.13
C LEU A 8 -10.06 -42.16 -35.09
N THR A 9 -10.25 -41.57 -33.95
CA THR A 9 -9.79 -40.20 -33.69
C THR A 9 -8.40 -40.25 -33.11
N GLY A 10 -7.43 -39.70 -33.83
CA GLY A 10 -6.05 -39.62 -33.45
C GLY A 10 -5.83 -38.64 -32.26
N CYS A 11 -4.96 -39.03 -31.32
CA CYS A 11 -4.40 -38.18 -30.29
C CYS A 11 -3.59 -37.07 -30.93
N GLY A 12 -4.17 -35.85 -30.99
CA GLY A 12 -3.43 -34.63 -31.18
C GLY A 12 -3.11 -34.06 -29.80
N GLY A 13 -1.83 -33.97 -29.43
CA GLY A 13 -1.35 -33.30 -28.24
C GLY A 13 -1.67 -31.81 -28.35
N GLY A 14 -2.74 -31.37 -27.73
CA GLY A 14 -3.05 -29.96 -27.48
C GLY A 14 -2.21 -29.47 -26.33
N ALA A 15 -1.29 -28.55 -26.61
CA ALA A 15 -0.74 -27.68 -25.55
C ALA A 15 -1.92 -27.07 -24.79
N ALA A 16 -1.94 -27.24 -23.47
CA ALA A 16 -2.90 -26.58 -22.61
C ALA A 16 -2.65 -25.08 -22.72
N SER A 17 -3.39 -24.41 -23.59
CA SER A 17 -3.60 -22.99 -23.53
C SER A 17 -4.33 -22.75 -22.22
N GLY A 18 -3.66 -22.17 -21.22
CA GLY A 18 -4.27 -21.69 -19.98
C GLY A 18 -5.39 -20.72 -20.35
N GLY A 19 -6.62 -21.21 -20.34
CA GLY A 19 -7.80 -20.39 -20.56
C GLY A 19 -7.86 -19.37 -19.43
N LYS A 20 -7.91 -18.09 -19.76
CA LYS A 20 -8.26 -17.03 -18.81
C LYS A 20 -9.59 -17.43 -18.14
N THR A 21 -9.58 -17.57 -16.82
CA THR A 21 -10.76 -17.94 -16.02
C THR A 21 -11.66 -16.72 -15.74
N GLY A 22 -11.17 -15.52 -16.03
CA GLY A 22 -11.88 -14.27 -15.76
C GLY A 22 -12.60 -13.74 -17.00
N SER A 23 -13.91 -13.97 -17.06
CA SER A 23 -14.83 -13.25 -17.98
C SER A 23 -15.51 -12.06 -17.29
N GLY A 24 -14.95 -11.54 -16.22
CA GLY A 24 -15.46 -10.41 -15.44
C GLY A 24 -14.74 -9.09 -15.75
N ALA A 25 -15.15 -8.02 -15.04
CA ALA A 25 -14.42 -6.76 -15.04
C ALA A 25 -12.96 -6.97 -14.51
N PRO A 26 -12.00 -6.16 -14.96
CA PRO A 26 -10.64 -6.24 -14.46
C PRO A 26 -10.56 -5.92 -12.97
N VAL A 27 -9.59 -6.51 -12.27
CA VAL A 27 -9.23 -6.11 -10.91
C VAL A 27 -8.49 -4.77 -10.97
N ARG A 28 -9.01 -3.77 -10.28
CA ARG A 28 -8.50 -2.40 -10.32
C ARG A 28 -7.61 -2.15 -9.10
N ILE A 29 -6.33 -1.91 -9.37
CA ILE A 29 -5.32 -1.67 -8.34
C ILE A 29 -4.97 -0.20 -8.31
N ALA A 30 -5.03 0.44 -7.14
CA ALA A 30 -4.48 1.78 -6.91
C ALA A 30 -3.07 1.71 -6.32
N THR A 31 -2.24 2.72 -6.56
CA THR A 31 -0.98 2.91 -5.84
C THR A 31 -0.80 4.35 -5.41
N LYS A 32 -0.14 4.56 -4.29
CA LYS A 32 0.32 5.90 -3.85
C LYS A 32 1.47 6.39 -4.74
N PRO A 33 1.78 7.71 -4.76
CA PRO A 33 2.79 8.29 -5.65
C PRO A 33 4.22 8.07 -5.14
N MET A 34 4.62 6.81 -4.94
CA MET A 34 5.96 6.42 -4.47
C MET A 34 6.48 5.22 -5.27
N THR A 35 7.78 5.19 -5.53
CA THR A 35 8.42 4.11 -6.31
C THR A 35 8.14 2.72 -5.74
N GLU A 36 8.22 2.56 -4.42
CA GLU A 36 7.88 1.31 -3.75
C GLU A 36 6.45 0.85 -4.08
N GLN A 37 5.51 1.75 -4.01
CA GLN A 37 4.10 1.48 -4.30
C GLN A 37 3.87 1.07 -5.75
N TYR A 38 4.60 1.67 -6.69
CA TYR A 38 4.55 1.27 -8.10
C TYR A 38 5.06 -0.16 -8.30
N ILE A 39 6.15 -0.52 -7.63
CA ILE A 39 6.69 -1.89 -7.67
C ILE A 39 5.69 -2.87 -7.06
N LEU A 40 5.12 -2.57 -5.90
CA LEU A 40 4.13 -3.43 -5.24
C LEU A 40 2.86 -3.59 -6.10
N GLY A 41 2.37 -2.51 -6.71
CA GLY A 41 1.23 -2.57 -7.62
C GLY A 41 1.48 -3.47 -8.83
N GLU A 42 2.66 -3.37 -9.44
CA GLU A 42 3.04 -4.27 -10.55
C GLU A 42 3.18 -5.73 -10.10
N MET A 43 3.79 -5.98 -8.94
CA MET A 43 3.91 -7.34 -8.39
C MET A 43 2.54 -7.96 -8.14
N LEU A 44 1.60 -7.22 -7.56
CA LEU A 44 0.22 -7.67 -7.35
C LEU A 44 -0.47 -7.94 -8.68
N GLY A 45 -0.34 -7.01 -9.64
CA GLY A 45 -0.89 -7.17 -10.97
C GLY A 45 -0.45 -8.48 -11.64
N LEU A 46 0.86 -8.74 -11.65
CA LEU A 46 1.43 -9.97 -12.22
C LEU A 46 0.91 -11.24 -11.54
N LEU A 47 0.75 -11.23 -10.21
CA LEU A 47 0.20 -12.37 -9.47
C LEU A 47 -1.27 -12.62 -9.81
N ILE A 48 -2.06 -11.56 -9.93
CA ILE A 48 -3.49 -11.62 -10.27
C ILE A 48 -3.67 -12.06 -11.73
N GLU A 49 -2.86 -11.54 -12.65
CA GLU A 49 -2.84 -11.99 -14.06
C GLU A 49 -2.43 -13.45 -14.19
N GLN A 50 -1.44 -13.90 -13.39
CA GLN A 50 -1.06 -15.31 -13.34
C GLN A 50 -2.21 -16.20 -12.84
N ALA A 51 -3.07 -15.69 -11.97
CA ALA A 51 -4.27 -16.37 -11.51
C ALA A 51 -5.40 -16.37 -12.56
N GLY A 52 -5.23 -15.67 -13.68
CA GLY A 52 -6.15 -15.69 -14.83
C GLY A 52 -7.14 -14.53 -14.88
N TYR A 53 -6.93 -13.49 -14.11
CA TYR A 53 -7.76 -12.27 -14.12
C TYR A 53 -7.12 -11.17 -14.96
N ASP A 54 -7.95 -10.30 -15.53
CA ASP A 54 -7.48 -9.06 -16.14
C ASP A 54 -7.24 -8.00 -15.02
N VAL A 55 -6.25 -7.12 -15.21
CA VAL A 55 -5.84 -6.13 -14.21
C VAL A 55 -5.74 -4.75 -14.84
N GLU A 56 -6.16 -3.73 -14.08
CA GLU A 56 -5.92 -2.33 -14.37
C GLU A 56 -5.20 -1.68 -13.18
N ILE A 57 -4.07 -0.99 -13.43
CA ILE A 57 -3.30 -0.34 -12.38
C ILE A 57 -3.33 1.18 -12.56
N THR A 58 -3.91 1.88 -11.59
CA THR A 58 -3.85 3.34 -11.51
C THR A 58 -2.70 3.74 -10.60
N LYS A 59 -1.63 4.26 -11.21
CA LYS A 59 -0.41 4.65 -10.48
C LYS A 59 -0.48 6.08 -9.97
N GLY A 60 0.02 6.29 -8.76
CA GLY A 60 0.30 7.61 -8.24
C GLY A 60 -0.93 8.42 -7.87
N VAL A 61 -1.93 7.80 -7.24
CA VAL A 61 -3.09 8.52 -6.71
C VAL A 61 -2.61 9.54 -5.67
N GLY A 62 -2.74 10.82 -6.01
CA GLY A 62 -2.35 11.93 -5.14
C GLY A 62 -3.16 11.93 -3.84
N GLY A 63 -2.58 12.44 -2.76
CA GLY A 63 -3.21 12.41 -1.44
C GLY A 63 -3.13 11.05 -0.73
N GLY A 64 -2.57 10.04 -1.38
CA GLY A 64 -2.30 8.74 -0.75
C GLY A 64 -3.55 8.09 -0.13
N THR A 65 -3.44 7.66 1.14
CA THR A 65 -4.52 7.00 1.90
C THR A 65 -5.80 7.83 1.91
N SER A 66 -5.71 9.13 2.12
CA SER A 66 -6.86 10.03 2.25
C SER A 66 -7.74 10.07 0.98
N ASN A 67 -7.19 9.78 -0.18
CA ASN A 67 -7.94 9.71 -1.44
C ASN A 67 -8.25 8.28 -1.87
N ILE A 68 -7.34 7.32 -1.61
CA ILE A 68 -7.55 5.92 -2.03
C ILE A 68 -8.62 5.25 -1.17
N GLN A 69 -8.65 5.47 0.14
CA GLN A 69 -9.62 4.82 1.01
C GLN A 69 -11.08 5.13 0.63
N PRO A 70 -11.50 6.39 0.42
CA PRO A 70 -12.86 6.67 -0.06
C PRO A 70 -13.14 6.09 -1.46
N ALA A 71 -12.15 6.01 -2.34
CA ALA A 71 -12.28 5.40 -3.65
C ALA A 71 -12.47 3.87 -3.57
N MET A 72 -11.83 3.21 -2.60
CA MET A 72 -12.10 1.81 -2.27
C MET A 72 -13.53 1.62 -1.76
N GLU A 73 -13.99 2.45 -0.83
CA GLU A 73 -15.34 2.40 -0.27
C GLU A 73 -16.43 2.63 -1.33
N SER A 74 -16.16 3.48 -2.31
CA SER A 74 -17.07 3.71 -3.45
C SER A 74 -17.00 2.62 -4.52
N GLY A 75 -16.07 1.67 -4.40
CA GLY A 75 -15.85 0.62 -5.38
C GLY A 75 -15.17 1.10 -6.67
N GLU A 76 -14.41 2.19 -6.63
CA GLU A 76 -13.57 2.63 -7.76
C GLU A 76 -12.35 1.74 -7.92
N PHE A 77 -11.76 1.29 -6.81
CA PHE A 77 -10.66 0.33 -6.77
C PHE A 77 -11.04 -0.93 -5.99
N ASP A 78 -10.36 -2.03 -6.28
CA ASP A 78 -10.58 -3.32 -5.65
C ASP A 78 -9.44 -3.70 -4.70
N LEU A 79 -8.25 -3.09 -4.88
CA LEU A 79 -7.04 -3.43 -4.13
C LEU A 79 -6.04 -2.27 -4.14
N TYR A 80 -5.31 -2.08 -3.06
CA TYR A 80 -4.11 -1.24 -3.04
C TYR A 80 -3.12 -1.69 -1.96
N PRO A 81 -1.80 -1.47 -2.14
CA PRO A 81 -0.81 -1.64 -1.09
C PRO A 81 -0.98 -0.54 -0.03
N GLU A 82 -1.12 -0.93 1.23
CA GLU A 82 -1.29 0.02 2.33
C GLU A 82 -0.26 -0.25 3.42
N TYR A 83 -0.03 0.74 4.27
CA TYR A 83 0.82 0.62 5.45
C TYR A 83 -0.03 0.49 6.70
N THR A 84 0.36 -0.40 7.61
CA THR A 84 -0.41 -0.68 8.83
C THR A 84 -0.66 0.58 9.64
N SER A 85 0.35 1.43 9.83
CA SER A 85 0.20 2.69 10.55
C SER A 85 -0.74 3.68 9.85
N SER A 86 -0.80 3.69 8.51
CA SER A 86 -1.74 4.57 7.79
C SER A 86 -3.17 4.11 7.94
N GLY A 87 -3.43 2.81 7.82
CA GLY A 87 -4.76 2.24 8.12
C GLY A 87 -5.18 2.49 9.56
N TRP A 88 -4.24 2.40 10.50
CA TRP A 88 -4.48 2.58 11.92
C TRP A 88 -4.80 4.03 12.30
N VAL A 89 -3.95 4.97 11.90
CA VAL A 89 -4.06 6.38 12.30
C VAL A 89 -5.00 7.18 11.40
N LEU A 90 -4.85 7.08 10.06
CA LEU A 90 -5.59 7.94 9.13
C LEU A 90 -7.01 7.43 8.81
N VAL A 91 -7.23 6.12 8.87
CA VAL A 91 -8.52 5.53 8.49
C VAL A 91 -9.36 5.17 9.71
N LEU A 92 -8.75 4.52 10.70
CA LEU A 92 -9.45 4.10 11.91
C LEU A 92 -9.43 5.14 13.04
N ASP A 93 -8.65 6.22 12.89
CA ASP A 93 -8.49 7.30 13.87
C ASP A 93 -8.02 6.80 15.25
N HIS A 94 -7.11 5.83 15.23
CA HIS A 94 -6.48 5.30 16.45
C HIS A 94 -5.18 6.04 16.76
N GLN A 95 -4.82 6.08 18.04
CA GLN A 95 -3.53 6.62 18.47
C GLN A 95 -2.37 5.73 18.01
N ALA A 96 -1.26 6.35 17.63
CA ALA A 96 -0.10 5.65 17.08
C ALA A 96 0.63 4.79 18.12
N GLU A 97 0.48 5.10 19.40
CA GLU A 97 1.23 4.49 20.49
C GLU A 97 0.46 3.36 21.20
N GLY A 98 1.19 2.45 21.83
CA GLY A 98 0.65 1.48 22.79
C GLY A 98 0.14 0.15 22.22
N VAL A 99 0.31 -0.09 20.91
CA VAL A 99 -0.06 -1.37 20.29
C VAL A 99 1.13 -1.99 19.57
N ASP A 100 1.36 -3.28 19.75
CA ASP A 100 2.38 -3.98 18.98
C ASP A 100 1.92 -4.29 17.55
N ASP A 101 2.88 -4.55 16.65
CA ASP A 101 2.62 -4.74 15.21
C ASP A 101 1.71 -5.95 14.90
N ALA A 102 1.73 -7.00 15.71
CA ALA A 102 0.89 -8.18 15.50
C ALA A 102 -0.55 -7.92 15.96
N GLU A 103 -0.72 -7.25 17.09
CA GLU A 103 -2.02 -6.82 17.59
C GLU A 103 -2.63 -5.79 16.64
N MET A 104 -1.87 -4.78 16.22
CA MET A 104 -2.30 -3.77 15.24
C MET A 104 -2.84 -4.44 13.97
N PHE A 105 -2.08 -5.38 13.39
CA PHE A 105 -2.50 -6.05 12.16
C PHE A 105 -3.80 -6.87 12.34
N THR A 106 -3.92 -7.57 13.46
CA THR A 106 -5.15 -8.33 13.78
C THR A 106 -6.37 -7.41 13.91
N ARG A 107 -6.21 -6.29 14.58
CA ARG A 107 -7.29 -5.31 14.74
C ARG A 107 -7.64 -4.59 13.45
N LEU A 108 -6.63 -4.28 12.61
CA LEU A 108 -6.87 -3.76 11.25
C LEU A 108 -7.75 -4.70 10.43
N GLN A 109 -7.48 -6.01 10.45
CA GLN A 109 -8.31 -6.99 9.74
C GLN A 109 -9.76 -6.96 10.25
N GLN A 110 -9.96 -7.00 11.56
CA GLN A 110 -11.28 -7.02 12.16
C GLN A 110 -12.07 -5.73 11.92
N GLU A 111 -11.44 -4.58 12.21
CA GLU A 111 -12.15 -3.30 12.13
C GLU A 111 -12.42 -2.86 10.68
N TYR A 112 -11.54 -3.20 9.72
CA TYR A 112 -11.80 -2.94 8.30
C TYR A 112 -12.92 -3.82 7.75
N GLU A 113 -13.01 -5.08 8.16
CA GLU A 113 -14.10 -5.96 7.78
C GLU A 113 -15.43 -5.46 8.35
N GLU A 114 -15.45 -5.06 9.63
CA GLU A 114 -16.65 -4.57 10.29
C GLU A 114 -17.15 -3.21 9.76
N LYS A 115 -16.22 -2.28 9.45
CA LYS A 115 -16.57 -0.90 9.09
C LYS A 115 -16.77 -0.69 7.60
N PHE A 116 -16.00 -1.40 6.77
CA PHE A 116 -15.87 -1.10 5.34
C PHE A 116 -16.12 -2.31 4.43
N ASP A 117 -16.37 -3.50 4.98
CA ASP A 117 -16.44 -4.76 4.21
C ASP A 117 -15.16 -5.01 3.40
N MET A 118 -14.00 -4.64 3.97
CA MET A 118 -12.66 -4.79 3.40
C MET A 118 -11.79 -5.65 4.29
N THR A 119 -10.81 -6.35 3.70
CA THR A 119 -9.87 -7.17 4.46
C THR A 119 -8.41 -6.84 4.15
N TRP A 120 -7.57 -6.91 5.17
CA TRP A 120 -6.11 -6.89 5.03
C TRP A 120 -5.63 -8.30 4.73
N VAL A 121 -5.23 -8.55 3.49
CA VAL A 121 -4.91 -9.90 2.99
C VAL A 121 -3.64 -10.47 3.63
N GLY A 122 -2.65 -9.62 3.90
CA GLY A 122 -1.37 -10.02 4.50
C GLY A 122 -0.36 -8.89 4.55
N LYS A 123 0.78 -9.15 5.21
CA LYS A 123 1.93 -8.23 5.26
C LYS A 123 3.02 -8.66 4.30
N TYR A 124 3.69 -7.70 3.65
CA TYR A 124 4.80 -7.97 2.73
C TYR A 124 6.09 -8.44 3.44
N GLY A 125 6.19 -8.26 4.76
CA GLY A 125 7.34 -8.70 5.55
C GLY A 125 8.52 -7.74 5.58
N PHE A 126 8.35 -6.49 5.14
CA PHE A 126 9.31 -5.42 5.31
C PHE A 126 8.73 -4.27 6.13
N ASN A 127 9.59 -3.40 6.62
CA ASN A 127 9.22 -2.19 7.33
C ASN A 127 9.54 -0.96 6.45
N ASN A 128 8.55 -0.07 6.33
CA ASN A 128 8.71 1.25 5.73
C ASN A 128 8.25 2.28 6.78
N THR A 129 9.20 2.99 7.37
CA THR A 129 8.94 4.00 8.40
C THR A 129 9.29 5.39 7.88
N PHE A 130 8.69 6.41 8.50
CA PHE A 130 9.10 7.79 8.27
C PHE A 130 10.47 8.06 8.87
N THR A 131 11.23 8.92 8.22
CA THR A 131 12.50 9.42 8.73
C THR A 131 12.70 10.87 8.31
N VAL A 132 13.44 11.62 9.09
CA VAL A 132 13.89 12.96 8.74
C VAL A 132 15.21 12.85 8.00
N ALA A 133 15.27 13.38 6.77
CA ALA A 133 16.49 13.45 5.99
C ALA A 133 17.00 14.89 5.94
N VAL A 134 18.29 15.07 6.19
CA VAL A 134 18.99 16.37 6.12
C VAL A 134 20.10 16.26 5.11
N ARG A 135 20.33 17.32 4.33
CA ARG A 135 21.49 17.37 3.41
C ARG A 135 22.78 17.37 4.22
N GLY A 136 23.80 16.66 3.72
CA GLY A 136 25.07 16.52 4.42
C GLY A 136 25.77 17.85 4.76
N ASP A 137 25.71 18.84 3.84
CA ASP A 137 26.25 20.17 4.07
C ASP A 137 25.53 20.93 5.19
N VAL A 138 24.23 20.76 5.31
CA VAL A 138 23.41 21.34 6.41
C VAL A 138 23.69 20.62 7.73
N ALA A 139 23.77 19.28 7.71
CA ALA A 139 24.13 18.51 8.89
C ALA A 139 25.50 18.92 9.45
N GLU A 140 26.50 19.09 8.57
CA GLU A 140 27.84 19.58 8.95
C GLU A 140 27.81 21.01 9.49
N GLN A 141 27.08 21.91 8.83
CA GLN A 141 26.98 23.32 9.22
C GLN A 141 26.39 23.50 10.62
N TYR A 142 25.39 22.73 10.99
CA TYR A 142 24.68 22.84 12.27
C TYR A 142 25.04 21.73 13.28
N GLY A 143 25.96 20.81 12.92
CA GLY A 143 26.40 19.72 13.78
C GLY A 143 25.29 18.71 14.09
N LEU A 144 24.43 18.39 13.11
CA LEU A 144 23.29 17.51 13.28
C LEU A 144 23.71 16.04 13.13
N GLU A 145 23.62 15.26 14.19
CA GLU A 145 23.86 13.81 14.19
C GLU A 145 22.59 13.02 14.53
N THR A 146 21.68 13.62 15.28
CA THR A 146 20.41 13.01 15.72
C THR A 146 19.23 13.96 15.46
N THR A 147 18.01 13.42 15.51
CA THR A 147 16.79 14.24 15.39
C THR A 147 16.70 15.30 16.51
N SER A 148 17.21 15.00 17.71
CA SER A 148 17.22 15.93 18.82
C SER A 148 18.07 17.19 18.58
N ASP A 149 19.11 17.07 17.75
CA ASP A 149 19.98 18.22 17.42
C ASP A 149 19.26 19.27 16.56
N LEU A 150 18.17 18.87 15.87
CA LEU A 150 17.35 19.78 15.09
C LEU A 150 16.76 20.92 15.94
N ALA A 151 16.46 20.67 17.21
CA ALA A 151 15.88 21.69 18.09
C ALA A 151 16.72 22.99 18.14
N GLY A 152 18.06 22.87 18.06
CA GLY A 152 18.97 24.01 18.02
C GLY A 152 19.00 24.79 16.71
N ALA A 153 18.55 24.21 15.62
CA ALA A 153 18.63 24.77 14.27
C ALA A 153 17.26 24.97 13.60
N ALA A 154 16.18 24.46 14.18
CA ALA A 154 14.86 24.39 13.56
C ALA A 154 14.34 25.75 13.06
N GLY A 155 14.63 26.84 13.80
CA GLY A 155 14.23 28.21 13.40
C GLY A 155 14.91 28.74 12.14
N GLU A 156 16.02 28.12 11.70
CA GLU A 156 16.79 28.51 10.51
C GLU A 156 16.58 27.54 9.34
N LEU A 157 15.87 26.45 9.55
CA LEU A 157 15.65 25.40 8.57
C LEU A 157 14.21 25.44 8.03
N THR A 158 14.04 24.97 6.80
CA THR A 158 12.73 24.77 6.22
C THR A 158 12.45 23.28 6.12
N PHE A 159 11.37 22.83 6.72
CA PHE A 159 10.92 21.45 6.65
C PHE A 159 10.01 21.25 5.43
N GLY A 160 10.20 20.15 4.72
CA GLY A 160 9.34 19.70 3.63
C GLY A 160 8.85 18.28 3.89
N GLY A 161 7.56 18.06 3.71
CA GLY A 161 6.93 16.74 3.84
C GLY A 161 5.76 16.58 2.88
N ASN A 162 5.27 15.35 2.72
CA ASN A 162 4.02 15.13 2.01
C ASN A 162 2.81 15.56 2.88
N PRO A 163 1.63 15.82 2.29
CA PRO A 163 0.46 16.25 3.04
C PRO A 163 0.09 15.30 4.17
N ASP A 164 0.06 14.00 3.92
CA ASP A 164 -0.28 13.00 4.95
C ASP A 164 0.62 13.13 6.18
N TYR A 165 1.96 13.32 5.98
CA TYR A 165 2.91 13.44 7.09
C TYR A 165 2.79 14.76 7.86
N LEU A 166 2.33 15.82 7.20
CA LEU A 166 2.10 17.12 7.84
C LEU A 166 0.87 17.12 8.75
N GLU A 167 -0.13 16.31 8.43
CA GLU A 167 -1.44 16.32 9.11
C GLU A 167 -1.62 15.21 10.14
N ARG A 168 -0.95 14.06 9.95
CA ARG A 168 -1.13 12.91 10.85
C ARG A 168 -0.53 13.14 12.24
N GLU A 169 -1.18 12.60 13.26
CA GLU A 169 -0.78 12.77 14.66
C GLU A 169 0.66 12.28 14.91
N ASP A 170 1.03 11.12 14.37
CA ASP A 170 2.36 10.52 14.47
C ASP A 170 3.38 11.08 13.43
N GLY A 171 3.05 12.18 12.77
CA GLY A 171 3.87 12.90 11.82
C GLY A 171 4.55 14.14 12.41
N VAL A 172 4.47 15.27 11.69
CA VAL A 172 5.09 16.55 12.11
C VAL A 172 4.60 17.05 13.46
N PRO A 173 3.31 16.97 13.84
CA PRO A 173 2.85 17.37 15.16
C PRO A 173 3.60 16.67 16.28
N ASN A 174 3.69 15.34 16.25
CA ASN A 174 4.42 14.56 17.26
C ASN A 174 5.93 14.80 17.19
N LEU A 175 6.50 15.00 16.01
CA LEU A 175 7.91 15.35 15.85
C LEU A 175 8.22 16.68 16.59
N GLY A 176 7.37 17.69 16.41
CA GLY A 176 7.49 18.98 17.09
C GLY A 176 7.38 18.85 18.61
N GLU A 177 6.39 18.12 19.11
CA GLU A 177 6.18 17.90 20.54
C GLU A 177 7.33 17.12 21.18
N THR A 178 7.77 16.02 20.54
CA THR A 178 8.80 15.12 21.07
C THR A 178 10.18 15.77 21.11
N TYR A 179 10.54 16.53 20.10
CA TYR A 179 11.89 17.10 19.94
C TYR A 179 11.98 18.60 20.17
N GLY A 180 10.86 19.28 20.41
CA GLY A 180 10.83 20.72 20.65
C GLY A 180 11.13 21.57 19.40
N LEU A 181 10.61 21.16 18.25
CA LEU A 181 10.83 21.79 16.93
C LEU A 181 9.79 22.86 16.65
#